data_e15a3e5f9b375a046ff0246315c19d13
#
_entry.id   e15a3e5f9b375a046ff0246315c19d13
#
_cell.length_a   1.000
_cell.length_b   1.000
_cell.length_c   1.000
_cell.angle_alpha   90.00
_cell.angle_beta   90.00
_cell.angle_gamma   90.00
#
_symmetry.space_group_name_H-M   'P 1'
#
loop_
_entity.id
_entity.type
_entity.pdbx_description
1 polymer ?
#
loop_
_entity_poly.entity_id
_entity_poly.type
_entity_poly.pdbx_seq_one_letter_code
_entity_poly.pdbx_strand_id
1 'polypeptide(L)'
;MIGLRKIKNTIIFIVTVAILTMLCSCCKRSEIKLGSGNEGGIYYKFADTLSDIDENITNIRTAGSQANMRLLKGGFINMGIVQSDVLSEAVNGTGDFNGNKINNVRAVAALYMESFQIIVPADSDIQTPADLKGKKVSVGEEDSGVAKNAEYILNSVSLDYNMIDVCNMNYQKSAEALKNGSIDAFFVVLGAPCDVITQLSEKMDIRILPLDDRTISYMTNLYDGYYETVIKAGTYKGIDEDVKTVGVKAVLVASQKMDSDTVADITKMLFEENDQIKKRISFANNDTKFATDNIPCAFHKGAVVYYNSIGTAITEEDKI
;
A
#
# COMPACT_ATOMS: atom_id res chain seq x y z
N MET A 1 33.23 51.61 -38.99
CA MET A 1 32.70 51.54 -37.61
C MET A 1 31.32 50.88 -37.50
N ILE A 2 30.45 50.91 -38.51
CA ILE A 2 29.06 50.34 -38.45
C ILE A 2 29.05 48.79 -38.45
N GLY A 3 30.01 48.10 -39.13
CA GLY A 3 30.06 46.67 -39.21
C GLY A 3 30.43 45.99 -37.89
N LEU A 4 31.37 46.51 -37.12
CA LEU A 4 31.79 45.94 -35.85
C LEU A 4 30.69 45.99 -34.77
N ARG A 5 29.87 47.03 -34.80
CA ARG A 5 28.76 47.19 -33.84
C ARG A 5 27.61 46.21 -34.11
N LYS A 6 27.34 45.90 -35.38
CA LYS A 6 26.36 44.87 -35.76
C LYS A 6 26.83 43.45 -35.34
N ILE A 7 28.11 43.12 -35.59
CA ILE A 7 28.68 41.84 -35.18
C ILE A 7 28.63 41.65 -33.65
N LYS A 8 28.97 42.70 -32.88
CA LYS A 8 28.94 42.67 -31.43
C LYS A 8 27.52 42.45 -30.89
N ASN A 9 26.50 43.11 -31.47
CA ASN A 9 25.10 42.93 -31.07
C ASN A 9 24.58 41.55 -31.45
N THR A 10 24.98 40.96 -32.58
CA THR A 10 24.62 39.59 -32.98
C THR A 10 25.22 38.55 -32.04
N ILE A 11 26.47 38.72 -31.63
CA ILE A 11 27.15 37.82 -30.69
C ILE A 11 26.48 37.90 -29.31
N ILE A 12 26.17 39.10 -28.83
CA ILE A 12 25.43 39.30 -27.56
C ILE A 12 24.06 38.62 -27.61
N PHE A 13 23.31 38.74 -28.70
CA PHE A 13 22.01 38.10 -28.86
C PHE A 13 22.12 36.57 -28.86
N ILE A 14 23.11 35.99 -29.57
CA ILE A 14 23.34 34.55 -29.61
C ILE A 14 23.73 34.02 -28.22
N VAL A 15 24.63 34.75 -27.51
CA VAL A 15 25.02 34.36 -26.13
C VAL A 15 23.85 34.47 -25.17
N THR A 16 22.99 35.49 -25.29
CA THR A 16 21.79 35.63 -24.45
C THR A 16 20.79 34.52 -24.72
N VAL A 17 20.56 34.16 -25.99
CA VAL A 17 19.69 33.02 -26.36
C VAL A 17 20.27 31.70 -25.87
N ALA A 18 21.58 31.47 -25.99
CA ALA A 18 22.25 30.27 -25.47
C ALA A 18 22.18 30.17 -23.94
N ILE A 19 22.30 31.29 -23.22
CA ILE A 19 22.12 31.35 -21.76
C ILE A 19 20.67 31.07 -21.37
N LEU A 20 19.68 31.65 -22.10
CA LEU A 20 18.27 31.35 -21.87
C LEU A 20 17.92 29.88 -22.13
N THR A 21 18.47 29.27 -23.18
CA THR A 21 18.26 27.84 -23.47
C THR A 21 18.97 26.94 -22.46
N MET A 22 20.12 27.31 -21.92
CA MET A 22 20.78 26.62 -20.82
C MET A 22 19.99 26.73 -19.49
N LEU A 23 19.35 27.84 -19.21
CA LEU A 23 18.51 28.03 -18.03
C LEU A 23 17.19 27.25 -18.11
N CYS A 24 16.63 27.04 -19.29
CA CYS A 24 15.47 26.15 -19.50
C CYS A 24 15.80 24.65 -19.44
N SER A 25 17.09 24.26 -19.57
CA SER A 25 17.50 22.85 -19.58
C SER A 25 17.79 22.27 -18.20
N CYS A 26 17.69 23.05 -17.11
CA CYS A 26 18.11 22.65 -15.76
C CYS A 26 16.99 22.28 -14.80
N CYS A 27 15.75 22.09 -15.26
CA CYS A 27 14.68 21.60 -14.39
C CYS A 27 14.19 20.22 -14.80
N LYS A 28 15.14 19.27 -15.02
CA LYS A 28 14.74 17.87 -15.05
C LYS A 28 14.51 17.43 -13.61
N ARG A 29 13.25 17.14 -13.28
CA ARG A 29 12.89 16.58 -11.98
C ARG A 29 13.77 15.36 -11.73
N SER A 30 14.33 15.22 -10.55
CA SER A 30 15.15 14.04 -10.22
C SER A 30 14.29 12.78 -10.24
N GLU A 31 14.86 11.67 -10.68
CA GLU A 31 14.21 10.35 -10.64
C GLU A 31 13.65 10.05 -9.24
N ILE A 32 12.41 9.61 -9.19
CA ILE A 32 11.69 9.23 -7.97
C ILE A 32 11.55 7.71 -7.95
N LYS A 33 12.33 7.05 -7.10
CA LYS A 33 12.27 5.61 -6.90
C LYS A 33 11.15 5.27 -5.95
N LEU A 34 10.07 4.66 -6.46
CA LEU A 34 8.90 4.23 -5.69
C LEU A 34 8.98 2.74 -5.40
N GLY A 35 9.25 2.37 -4.15
CA GLY A 35 9.20 0.99 -3.68
C GLY A 35 7.77 0.46 -3.69
N SER A 36 7.55 -0.66 -4.35
CA SER A 36 6.23 -1.25 -4.53
C SER A 36 6.09 -2.60 -3.81
N GLY A 37 5.94 -3.66 -4.53
CA GLY A 37 5.80 -5.03 -4.03
C GLY A 37 6.20 -6.04 -5.09
N ASN A 38 5.78 -7.28 -4.89
CA ASN A 38 6.00 -8.34 -5.86
C ASN A 38 5.23 -8.07 -7.16
N GLU A 39 5.82 -8.46 -8.27
CA GLU A 39 5.17 -8.41 -9.59
C GLU A 39 3.85 -9.20 -9.56
N GLY A 40 2.79 -8.60 -10.08
CA GLY A 40 1.41 -9.12 -9.96
C GLY A 40 0.66 -8.71 -8.70
N GLY A 41 1.32 -8.09 -7.72
CA GLY A 41 0.68 -7.51 -6.53
C GLY A 41 0.09 -6.12 -6.81
N ILE A 42 -0.84 -5.67 -5.95
CA ILE A 42 -1.50 -4.37 -6.11
C ILE A 42 -0.53 -3.20 -5.97
N TYR A 43 0.44 -3.26 -5.06
CA TYR A 43 1.48 -2.23 -4.91
C TYR A 43 2.28 -2.06 -6.20
N TYR A 44 2.66 -3.18 -6.83
CA TYR A 44 3.37 -3.15 -8.10
C TYR A 44 2.53 -2.49 -9.19
N LYS A 45 1.26 -2.92 -9.32
CA LYS A 45 0.31 -2.39 -10.28
C LYS A 45 0.01 -0.90 -10.06
N PHE A 46 -0.03 -0.47 -8.78
CA PHE A 46 -0.23 0.94 -8.42
C PHE A 46 0.98 1.78 -8.80
N ALA A 47 2.18 1.36 -8.40
CA ALA A 47 3.42 2.05 -8.74
C ALA A 47 3.68 2.11 -10.26
N ASP A 48 3.35 1.03 -10.98
CA ASP A 48 3.41 0.97 -12.44
C ASP A 48 2.44 1.98 -13.09
N THR A 49 1.23 2.09 -12.52
CA THR A 49 0.25 3.09 -12.97
C THR A 49 0.77 4.53 -12.75
N LEU A 50 1.38 4.81 -11.60
CA LEU A 50 1.96 6.14 -11.36
C LEU A 50 3.15 6.43 -12.27
N SER A 51 3.97 5.41 -12.60
CA SER A 51 5.08 5.56 -13.55
C SER A 51 4.61 5.84 -14.98
N ASP A 52 3.45 5.32 -15.37
CA ASP A 52 2.83 5.64 -16.67
C ASP A 52 2.25 7.06 -16.73
N ILE A 53 1.86 7.63 -15.58
CA ILE A 53 1.33 8.99 -15.47
C ILE A 53 2.46 10.03 -15.38
N ASP A 54 3.51 9.74 -14.61
CA ASP A 54 4.70 10.63 -14.45
C ASP A 54 5.99 9.85 -14.75
N GLU A 55 6.65 10.17 -15.87
CA GLU A 55 7.89 9.53 -16.33
C GLU A 55 9.09 9.68 -15.37
N ASN A 56 9.00 10.58 -14.38
CA ASN A 56 10.02 10.72 -13.35
C ASN A 56 9.89 9.66 -12.24
N ILE A 57 8.76 8.97 -12.15
CA ILE A 57 8.54 7.89 -11.17
C ILE A 57 9.01 6.57 -11.77
N THR A 58 9.94 5.93 -11.07
CA THR A 58 10.43 4.59 -11.42
C THR A 58 9.89 3.58 -10.41
N ASN A 59 9.12 2.59 -10.89
CA ASN A 59 8.63 1.50 -10.07
C ASN A 59 9.79 0.57 -9.67
N ILE A 60 10.08 0.47 -8.38
CA ILE A 60 11.09 -0.42 -7.81
C ILE A 60 10.38 -1.62 -7.17
N ARG A 61 10.53 -2.78 -7.80
CA ARG A 61 10.04 -4.04 -7.24
C ARG A 61 10.73 -4.36 -5.92
N THR A 62 9.94 -4.71 -4.90
CA THR A 62 10.41 -5.08 -3.56
C THR A 62 9.63 -6.28 -3.01
N ALA A 63 9.97 -6.70 -1.79
CA ALA A 63 9.18 -7.70 -1.07
C ALA A 63 7.92 -7.11 -0.37
N GLY A 64 7.64 -5.81 -0.51
CA GLY A 64 6.49 -5.14 0.09
C GLY A 64 6.82 -4.24 1.27
N SER A 65 5.85 -4.05 2.18
CA SER A 65 5.85 -2.99 3.20
C SER A 65 7.10 -2.93 4.07
N GLN A 66 7.54 -4.04 4.64
CA GLN A 66 8.72 -4.07 5.50
C GLN A 66 10.00 -3.72 4.74
N ALA A 67 10.17 -4.28 3.53
CA ALA A 67 11.29 -3.96 2.67
C ALA A 67 11.29 -2.48 2.29
N ASN A 68 10.13 -1.92 1.95
CA ASN A 68 9.99 -0.50 1.59
C ASN A 68 10.41 0.41 2.76
N MET A 69 9.97 0.11 3.98
CA MET A 69 10.38 0.88 5.15
C MET A 69 11.89 0.83 5.40
N ARG A 70 12.51 -0.36 5.25
CA ARG A 70 13.97 -0.49 5.39
C ARG A 70 14.75 0.25 4.29
N LEU A 71 14.27 0.18 3.05
CA LEU A 71 14.87 0.88 1.91
C LEU A 71 14.73 2.40 2.02
N LEU A 72 13.58 2.90 2.48
CA LEU A 72 13.36 4.33 2.80
C LEU A 72 14.30 4.80 3.91
N LYS A 73 14.45 4.02 4.99
CA LYS A 73 15.39 4.32 6.08
C LYS A 73 16.80 4.49 5.55
N GLY A 74 17.23 3.60 4.66
CA GLY A 74 18.55 3.61 4.05
C GLY A 74 18.75 4.62 2.93
N GLY A 75 17.67 5.29 2.47
CA GLY A 75 17.74 6.24 1.35
C GLY A 75 17.92 5.59 -0.02
N PHE A 76 17.62 4.30 -0.17
CA PHE A 76 17.71 3.57 -1.43
C PHE A 76 16.51 3.82 -2.36
N ILE A 77 15.37 4.18 -1.79
CA ILE A 77 14.16 4.63 -2.48
C ILE A 77 13.70 5.97 -1.89
N ASN A 78 12.91 6.73 -2.67
CA ASN A 78 12.41 8.04 -2.28
C ASN A 78 11.00 7.95 -1.68
N MET A 79 10.18 7.07 -2.23
CA MET A 79 8.81 6.80 -1.81
C MET A 79 8.57 5.29 -1.70
N GLY A 80 7.50 4.90 -1.02
CA GLY A 80 7.11 3.49 -0.91
C GLY A 80 5.63 3.35 -0.60
N ILE A 81 5.03 2.23 -1.02
CA ILE A 81 3.68 1.83 -0.60
C ILE A 81 3.82 0.84 0.54
N VAL A 82 3.15 1.10 1.66
CA VAL A 82 3.27 0.32 2.88
C VAL A 82 1.90 0.13 3.55
N GLN A 83 1.72 -0.95 4.28
CA GLN A 83 0.55 -1.15 5.13
C GLN A 83 0.62 -0.23 6.35
N SER A 84 -0.50 0.27 6.82
CA SER A 84 -0.60 1.19 7.96
C SER A 84 -0.11 0.59 9.28
N ASP A 85 -0.29 -0.71 9.50
CA ASP A 85 0.24 -1.44 10.66
C ASP A 85 1.77 -1.51 10.64
N VAL A 86 2.37 -1.88 9.49
CA VAL A 86 3.82 -1.89 9.31
C VAL A 86 4.40 -0.47 9.44
N LEU A 87 3.67 0.54 8.93
CA LEU A 87 4.05 1.95 9.10
C LEU A 87 4.07 2.33 10.58
N SER A 88 3.02 1.98 11.34
CA SER A 88 2.93 2.22 12.78
C SER A 88 4.10 1.61 13.53
N GLU A 89 4.36 0.33 13.29
CA GLU A 89 5.49 -0.35 13.94
C GLU A 89 6.84 0.29 13.62
N ALA A 90 7.05 0.65 12.35
CA ALA A 90 8.30 1.23 11.91
C ALA A 90 8.55 2.61 12.53
N VAL A 91 7.51 3.47 12.59
CA VAL A 91 7.66 4.83 13.17
C VAL A 91 7.68 4.82 14.71
N ASN A 92 7.13 3.80 15.35
CA ASN A 92 7.16 3.62 16.80
C ASN A 92 8.37 2.80 17.26
N GLY A 93 9.01 2.03 16.37
CA GLY A 93 10.14 1.14 16.70
C GLY A 93 9.67 -0.08 17.50
N THR A 94 8.51 -0.63 17.14
CA THR A 94 7.90 -1.82 17.73
C THR A 94 7.86 -2.98 16.74
N GLY A 95 7.34 -4.12 17.14
CA GLY A 95 7.22 -5.30 16.26
C GLY A 95 8.56 -5.65 15.59
N ASP A 96 8.55 -5.85 14.29
CA ASP A 96 9.74 -6.18 13.49
C ASP A 96 10.76 -5.02 13.40
N PHE A 97 10.39 -3.84 13.87
CA PHE A 97 11.26 -2.67 13.96
C PHE A 97 11.72 -2.36 15.39
N ASN A 98 11.56 -3.31 16.33
CA ASN A 98 11.93 -3.12 17.72
C ASN A 98 13.40 -2.66 17.83
N GLY A 99 13.61 -1.52 18.51
CA GLY A 99 14.91 -0.88 18.62
C GLY A 99 15.45 -0.20 17.34
N ASN A 100 14.69 -0.24 16.24
CA ASN A 100 15.06 0.28 14.91
C ASN A 100 14.09 1.32 14.36
N LYS A 101 13.59 2.21 15.21
CA LYS A 101 12.66 3.28 14.84
C LYS A 101 13.06 4.01 13.56
N ILE A 102 12.06 4.30 12.68
CA ILE A 102 12.26 5.01 11.43
C ILE A 102 11.63 6.40 11.53
N ASN A 103 12.48 7.43 11.58
CA ASN A 103 12.05 8.83 11.82
C ASN A 103 12.07 9.70 10.55
N ASN A 104 12.64 9.21 9.47
CA ASN A 104 12.89 9.95 8.23
C ASN A 104 11.84 9.70 7.13
N VAL A 105 10.69 9.16 7.50
CA VAL A 105 9.57 8.87 6.59
C VAL A 105 8.36 9.71 7.00
N ARG A 106 7.56 10.12 6.01
CA ARG A 106 6.34 10.90 6.17
C ARG A 106 5.23 10.35 5.29
N ALA A 107 3.99 10.41 5.79
CA ALA A 107 2.82 10.02 5.02
C ALA A 107 2.53 11.01 3.90
N VAL A 108 2.00 10.49 2.79
CA VAL A 108 1.50 11.28 1.66
C VAL A 108 0.00 11.11 1.53
N ALA A 109 -0.48 9.87 1.41
CA ALA A 109 -1.90 9.56 1.30
C ALA A 109 -2.16 8.08 1.63
N ALA A 110 -3.30 7.75 2.25
CA ALA A 110 -3.84 6.40 2.13
C ALA A 110 -4.48 6.24 0.74
N LEU A 111 -4.19 5.13 0.09
CA LEU A 111 -4.55 4.85 -1.31
C LEU A 111 -5.82 4.01 -1.44
N TYR A 112 -5.96 3.00 -0.59
CA TYR A 112 -7.11 2.09 -0.51
C TYR A 112 -7.06 1.22 0.75
N MET A 113 -8.16 0.51 1.03
CA MET A 113 -8.24 -0.46 2.13
C MET A 113 -7.85 -1.85 1.63
N GLU A 114 -7.02 -2.54 2.36
CA GLU A 114 -6.71 -3.96 2.21
C GLU A 114 -7.47 -4.74 3.28
N SER A 115 -8.43 -5.56 2.85
CA SER A 115 -9.23 -6.37 3.75
C SER A 115 -8.56 -7.71 4.02
N PHE A 116 -8.61 -8.17 5.26
CA PHE A 116 -8.23 -9.53 5.62
C PHE A 116 -9.29 -10.49 5.12
N GLN A 117 -8.87 -11.53 4.45
CA GLN A 117 -9.74 -12.53 3.87
C GLN A 117 -9.16 -13.90 4.19
N ILE A 118 -9.89 -14.71 4.95
CA ILE A 118 -9.52 -16.09 5.23
C ILE A 118 -10.42 -16.96 4.36
N ILE A 119 -9.83 -17.59 3.36
CA ILE A 119 -10.55 -18.33 2.33
C ILE A 119 -10.52 -19.82 2.65
N VAL A 120 -11.71 -20.43 2.62
CA VAL A 120 -11.90 -21.89 2.78
C VAL A 120 -12.85 -22.40 1.68
N PRO A 121 -12.90 -23.72 1.37
CA PRO A 121 -13.97 -24.32 0.58
C PRO A 121 -15.33 -24.06 1.22
N ALA A 122 -16.38 -23.80 0.43
CA ALA A 122 -17.70 -23.46 0.97
C ALA A 122 -18.33 -24.61 1.76
N ASP A 123 -18.00 -25.86 1.41
CA ASP A 123 -18.45 -27.09 2.07
C ASP A 123 -17.59 -27.54 3.25
N SER A 124 -16.53 -26.76 3.58
CA SER A 124 -15.64 -27.03 4.71
C SER A 124 -16.38 -26.95 6.06
N ASP A 125 -15.91 -27.73 7.02
CA ASP A 125 -16.33 -27.66 8.45
C ASP A 125 -15.77 -26.40 9.16
N ILE A 126 -14.84 -25.69 8.55
CA ILE A 126 -14.23 -24.46 9.09
C ILE A 126 -15.20 -23.30 8.93
N GLN A 127 -15.75 -22.79 10.05
CA GLN A 127 -16.72 -21.71 10.08
C GLN A 127 -16.17 -20.42 10.67
N THR A 128 -15.15 -20.53 11.52
CA THR A 128 -14.51 -19.42 12.24
C THR A 128 -12.99 -19.57 12.20
N PRO A 129 -12.21 -18.52 12.46
CA PRO A 129 -10.76 -18.62 12.56
C PRO A 129 -10.28 -19.63 13.64
N ALA A 130 -11.07 -19.87 14.71
CA ALA A 130 -10.72 -20.84 15.74
C ALA A 130 -10.73 -22.28 15.23
N ASP A 131 -11.50 -22.58 14.18
CA ASP A 131 -11.58 -23.90 13.55
C ASP A 131 -10.35 -24.26 12.71
N LEU A 132 -9.42 -23.31 12.54
CA LEU A 132 -8.15 -23.54 11.86
C LEU A 132 -7.18 -24.42 12.67
N LYS A 133 -7.48 -24.71 13.94
CA LYS A 133 -6.67 -25.59 14.77
C LYS A 133 -6.49 -26.97 14.13
N GLY A 134 -5.22 -27.37 13.93
CA GLY A 134 -4.84 -28.64 13.29
C GLY A 134 -5.05 -28.69 11.78
N LYS A 135 -5.51 -27.59 11.16
CA LYS A 135 -5.70 -27.47 9.72
C LYS A 135 -4.40 -27.05 9.04
N LYS A 136 -4.30 -27.33 7.74
CA LYS A 136 -3.17 -26.94 6.90
C LYS A 136 -3.48 -25.58 6.25
N VAL A 137 -2.74 -24.57 6.63
CA VAL A 137 -3.09 -23.17 6.33
C VAL A 137 -1.94 -22.44 5.65
N SER A 138 -2.19 -21.84 4.49
CA SER A 138 -1.25 -20.91 3.90
C SER A 138 -1.42 -19.52 4.52
N VAL A 139 -0.35 -19.06 5.18
CA VAL A 139 -0.32 -17.77 5.89
C VAL A 139 0.36 -16.66 5.08
N GLY A 140 0.67 -16.90 3.82
CA GLY A 140 1.45 -16.00 2.97
C GLY A 140 2.92 -16.38 2.88
N GLU A 141 3.68 -15.63 2.13
CA GLU A 141 5.13 -15.84 1.99
C GLU A 141 5.84 -15.52 3.32
N GLU A 142 6.94 -16.19 3.57
CA GLU A 142 7.78 -15.93 4.74
C GLU A 142 8.23 -14.47 4.77
N ASP A 143 8.29 -13.86 5.95
CA ASP A 143 8.59 -12.43 6.15
C ASP A 143 7.63 -11.44 5.44
N SER A 144 6.46 -11.89 5.03
CA SER A 144 5.43 -11.01 4.45
C SER A 144 4.55 -10.35 5.51
N GLY A 145 3.98 -9.18 5.18
CA GLY A 145 2.96 -8.56 6.03
C GLY A 145 1.76 -9.47 6.28
N VAL A 146 1.39 -10.31 5.30
CA VAL A 146 0.28 -11.27 5.43
C VAL A 146 0.58 -12.34 6.47
N ALA A 147 1.80 -12.89 6.52
CA ALA A 147 2.18 -13.88 7.52
C ALA A 147 2.04 -13.31 8.93
N LYS A 148 2.52 -12.08 9.14
CA LYS A 148 2.37 -11.39 10.40
C LYS A 148 0.90 -11.14 10.78
N ASN A 149 0.12 -10.69 9.83
CA ASN A 149 -1.30 -10.41 10.03
C ASN A 149 -2.08 -11.70 10.35
N ALA A 150 -1.73 -12.83 9.71
CA ALA A 150 -2.29 -14.13 10.03
C ALA A 150 -1.98 -14.56 11.47
N GLU A 151 -0.74 -14.33 11.93
CA GLU A 151 -0.33 -14.60 13.32
C GLU A 151 -1.18 -13.80 14.32
N TYR A 152 -1.42 -12.51 14.07
CA TYR A 152 -2.22 -11.68 14.96
C TYR A 152 -3.69 -12.13 15.02
N ILE A 153 -4.29 -12.50 13.88
CA ILE A 153 -5.65 -13.06 13.86
C ILE A 153 -5.71 -14.40 14.61
N LEU A 154 -4.75 -15.29 14.39
CA LEU A 154 -4.67 -16.56 15.12
C LEU A 154 -4.55 -16.31 16.63
N ASN A 155 -3.68 -15.40 17.06
CA ASN A 155 -3.52 -15.03 18.46
C ASN A 155 -4.82 -14.49 19.08
N SER A 156 -5.63 -13.73 18.31
CA SER A 156 -6.92 -13.19 18.78
C SER A 156 -7.94 -14.29 19.15
N VAL A 157 -7.80 -15.47 18.53
CA VAL A 157 -8.64 -16.66 18.82
C VAL A 157 -7.90 -17.72 19.62
N SER A 158 -6.80 -17.35 20.28
CA SER A 158 -5.95 -18.24 21.12
C SER A 158 -5.31 -19.39 20.36
N LEU A 159 -4.98 -19.17 19.10
CA LEU A 159 -4.15 -20.06 18.28
C LEU A 159 -2.79 -19.40 18.02
N ASP A 160 -1.78 -20.23 17.73
CA ASP A 160 -0.48 -19.81 17.23
C ASP A 160 -0.03 -20.75 16.08
N TYR A 161 1.10 -20.44 15.47
CA TYR A 161 1.64 -21.22 14.36
C TYR A 161 2.00 -22.68 14.72
N ASN A 162 2.19 -23.01 16.00
CA ASN A 162 2.42 -24.40 16.45
C ASN A 162 1.12 -25.22 16.49
N MET A 163 -0.04 -24.56 16.43
CA MET A 163 -1.36 -25.19 16.51
C MET A 163 -2.00 -25.43 15.14
N ILE A 164 -1.36 -25.04 14.05
CA ILE A 164 -1.76 -25.27 12.66
C ILE A 164 -0.60 -25.85 11.85
N ASP A 165 -0.88 -26.47 10.70
CA ASP A 165 0.16 -26.87 9.73
C ASP A 165 0.43 -25.70 8.78
N VAL A 166 1.47 -24.93 9.06
CA VAL A 166 1.82 -23.68 8.35
C VAL A 166 2.40 -23.97 6.98
N CYS A 167 1.86 -23.31 5.96
CA CYS A 167 2.42 -23.25 4.60
C CYS A 167 2.75 -21.82 4.23
N ASN A 168 3.95 -21.57 3.69
CA ASN A 168 4.35 -20.27 3.19
C ASN A 168 4.31 -20.25 1.66
N MET A 169 3.27 -19.62 1.10
CA MET A 169 3.02 -19.55 -0.34
C MET A 169 2.51 -18.16 -0.75
N ASN A 170 2.80 -17.76 -1.99
CA ASN A 170 2.13 -16.61 -2.57
C ASN A 170 0.65 -16.89 -2.84
N TYR A 171 -0.14 -15.85 -3.10
CA TYR A 171 -1.59 -15.96 -3.25
C TYR A 171 -2.03 -16.91 -4.37
N GLN A 172 -1.35 -16.91 -5.53
CA GLN A 172 -1.69 -17.79 -6.66
C GLN A 172 -1.47 -19.26 -6.32
N LYS A 173 -0.33 -19.58 -5.69
CA LYS A 173 -0.03 -20.96 -5.23
C LYS A 173 -1.01 -21.39 -4.14
N SER A 174 -1.39 -20.46 -3.22
CA SER A 174 -2.37 -20.76 -2.16
C SER A 174 -3.75 -21.06 -2.75
N ALA A 175 -4.21 -20.27 -3.73
CA ALA A 175 -5.48 -20.51 -4.41
C ALA A 175 -5.49 -21.87 -5.16
N GLU A 176 -4.39 -22.22 -5.84
CA GLU A 176 -4.27 -23.53 -6.49
C GLU A 176 -4.22 -24.68 -5.48
N ALA A 177 -3.51 -24.51 -4.37
CA ALA A 177 -3.41 -25.50 -3.31
C ALA A 177 -4.77 -25.73 -2.61
N LEU A 178 -5.55 -24.66 -2.38
CA LEU A 178 -6.92 -24.79 -1.86
C LEU A 178 -7.81 -25.57 -2.85
N LYS A 179 -7.77 -25.18 -4.13
CA LYS A 179 -8.59 -25.81 -5.18
C LYS A 179 -8.31 -27.31 -5.34
N ASN A 180 -7.07 -27.74 -5.17
CA ASN A 180 -6.69 -29.16 -5.29
C ASN A 180 -6.73 -29.92 -3.97
N GLY A 181 -7.17 -29.29 -2.87
CA GLY A 181 -7.28 -29.90 -1.55
C GLY A 181 -5.94 -30.14 -0.84
N SER A 182 -4.88 -29.46 -1.25
CA SER A 182 -3.56 -29.58 -0.61
C SER A 182 -3.42 -28.75 0.65
N ILE A 183 -4.31 -27.77 0.85
CA ILE A 183 -4.48 -26.96 2.06
C ILE A 183 -5.96 -26.81 2.38
N ASP A 184 -6.28 -26.48 3.64
CA ASP A 184 -7.65 -26.28 4.12
C ASP A 184 -8.10 -24.83 4.08
N ALA A 185 -7.15 -23.89 4.20
CA ALA A 185 -7.41 -22.45 4.21
C ALA A 185 -6.20 -21.65 3.74
N PHE A 186 -6.44 -20.40 3.33
CA PHE A 186 -5.36 -19.44 3.15
C PHE A 186 -5.77 -18.02 3.50
N PHE A 187 -4.79 -17.24 3.94
CA PHE A 187 -4.92 -15.83 4.26
C PHE A 187 -4.59 -14.94 3.06
N VAL A 188 -5.38 -13.89 2.88
CA VAL A 188 -5.16 -12.81 1.90
C VAL A 188 -5.35 -11.47 2.58
N VAL A 189 -4.46 -10.52 2.31
CA VAL A 189 -4.61 -9.12 2.71
C VAL A 189 -4.45 -8.28 1.46
N LEU A 190 -5.56 -7.93 0.84
CA LEU A 190 -5.64 -7.18 -0.41
C LEU A 190 -6.92 -6.35 -0.46
N GLY A 191 -6.95 -5.35 -1.34
CA GLY A 191 -8.21 -4.70 -1.72
C GLY A 191 -9.22 -5.72 -2.27
N ALA A 192 -10.49 -5.56 -1.93
CA ALA A 192 -11.58 -6.40 -2.42
C ALA A 192 -12.47 -5.61 -3.39
N PRO A 193 -12.80 -6.19 -4.58
CA PRO A 193 -12.41 -7.49 -5.10
C PRO A 193 -10.95 -7.57 -5.56
N CYS A 194 -10.30 -8.73 -5.41
CA CYS A 194 -8.97 -8.99 -5.96
C CYS A 194 -8.99 -10.17 -6.95
N ASP A 195 -8.10 -10.10 -7.94
CA ASP A 195 -8.10 -11.02 -9.08
C ASP A 195 -7.95 -12.48 -8.66
N VAL A 196 -7.12 -12.78 -7.65
CA VAL A 196 -6.86 -14.16 -7.21
C VAL A 196 -8.10 -14.83 -6.64
N ILE A 197 -8.89 -14.12 -5.82
CA ILE A 197 -10.12 -14.66 -5.23
C ILE A 197 -11.25 -14.67 -6.26
N THR A 198 -11.36 -13.65 -7.11
CA THR A 198 -12.32 -13.63 -8.22
C THR A 198 -12.12 -14.85 -9.12
N GLN A 199 -10.88 -15.13 -9.55
CA GLN A 199 -10.58 -16.29 -10.39
C GLN A 199 -10.79 -17.63 -9.68
N LEU A 200 -10.56 -17.69 -8.36
CA LEU A 200 -10.80 -18.89 -7.57
C LEU A 200 -12.29 -19.16 -7.44
N SER A 201 -13.11 -18.13 -7.09
CA SER A 201 -14.56 -18.26 -6.94
C SER A 201 -15.30 -18.64 -8.21
N GLU A 202 -14.70 -18.41 -9.38
CA GLU A 202 -15.22 -18.91 -10.67
C GLU A 202 -14.94 -20.42 -10.89
N LYS A 203 -14.00 -21.00 -10.16
CA LYS A 203 -13.53 -22.38 -10.35
C LYS A 203 -13.99 -23.35 -9.25
N MET A 204 -14.32 -22.84 -8.07
CA MET A 204 -14.84 -23.58 -6.93
C MET A 204 -15.66 -22.67 -6.02
N ASP A 205 -16.60 -23.27 -5.30
CA ASP A 205 -17.34 -22.54 -4.29
C ASP A 205 -16.47 -22.32 -3.06
N ILE A 206 -16.41 -21.07 -2.61
CA ILE A 206 -15.58 -20.61 -1.50
C ILE A 206 -16.43 -19.94 -0.42
N ARG A 207 -15.88 -19.89 0.78
CA ARG A 207 -16.34 -19.06 1.89
C ARG A 207 -15.22 -18.17 2.36
N ILE A 208 -15.55 -16.94 2.74
CA ILE A 208 -14.67 -16.05 3.48
C ILE A 208 -15.11 -16.12 4.94
N LEU A 209 -14.20 -16.47 5.85
CA LEU A 209 -14.51 -16.57 7.28
C LEU A 209 -14.73 -15.17 7.85
N PRO A 210 -15.89 -14.88 8.48
CA PRO A 210 -16.10 -13.63 9.17
C PRO A 210 -15.28 -13.56 10.46
N LEU A 211 -14.86 -12.37 10.84
CA LEU A 211 -14.35 -12.10 12.18
C LEU A 211 -15.50 -11.62 13.08
N ASP A 212 -15.56 -12.14 14.30
CA ASP A 212 -16.51 -11.67 15.28
C ASP A 212 -16.12 -10.32 15.88
N ASP A 213 -17.06 -9.63 16.52
CA ASP A 213 -16.86 -8.30 17.09
C ASP A 213 -15.75 -8.30 18.16
N ARG A 214 -15.52 -9.42 18.85
CA ARG A 214 -14.45 -9.56 19.84
C ARG A 214 -13.08 -9.58 19.17
N THR A 215 -12.93 -10.36 18.11
CA THR A 215 -11.71 -10.42 17.31
C THR A 215 -11.40 -9.08 16.67
N ILE A 216 -12.42 -8.43 16.07
CA ILE A 216 -12.27 -7.09 15.48
C ILE A 216 -11.82 -6.09 16.55
N SER A 217 -12.49 -6.05 17.70
CA SER A 217 -12.13 -5.15 18.81
C SER A 217 -10.73 -5.45 19.36
N TYR A 218 -10.33 -6.71 19.44
CA TYR A 218 -8.99 -7.10 19.85
C TYR A 218 -7.93 -6.52 18.89
N MET A 219 -8.13 -6.69 17.58
CA MET A 219 -7.19 -6.23 16.56
C MET A 219 -7.09 -4.70 16.52
N THR A 220 -8.22 -4.01 16.51
CA THR A 220 -8.26 -2.54 16.35
C THR A 220 -7.84 -1.77 17.61
N ASN A 221 -7.97 -2.37 18.81
CA ASN A 221 -7.55 -1.73 20.05
C ASN A 221 -6.10 -2.04 20.44
N LEU A 222 -5.56 -3.18 20.01
CA LEU A 222 -4.25 -3.64 20.43
C LEU A 222 -3.15 -3.25 19.44
N TYR A 223 -3.51 -3.09 18.17
CA TYR A 223 -2.57 -2.81 17.10
C TYR A 223 -2.98 -1.57 16.31
N ASP A 224 -2.16 -0.53 16.35
CA ASP A 224 -2.36 0.66 15.53
C ASP A 224 -2.27 0.32 14.03
N GLY A 225 -3.11 1.01 13.25
CA GLY A 225 -3.13 0.82 11.79
C GLY A 225 -4.10 -0.24 11.30
N TYR A 226 -4.83 -0.91 12.21
CA TYR A 226 -5.94 -1.81 11.87
C TYR A 226 -7.28 -1.09 11.98
N TYR A 227 -8.20 -1.43 11.08
CA TYR A 227 -9.53 -0.82 10.99
C TYR A 227 -10.59 -1.91 10.80
N GLU A 228 -11.76 -1.72 11.40
CA GLU A 228 -12.93 -2.52 11.03
C GLU A 228 -13.29 -2.25 9.57
N THR A 229 -13.58 -3.29 8.81
CA THR A 229 -14.04 -3.19 7.43
C THR A 229 -15.02 -4.31 7.08
N VAL A 230 -15.71 -4.16 5.95
CA VAL A 230 -16.73 -5.12 5.48
C VAL A 230 -16.49 -5.43 4.01
N ILE A 231 -16.35 -6.71 3.69
CA ILE A 231 -16.40 -7.19 2.32
C ILE A 231 -17.88 -7.33 1.97
N LYS A 232 -18.35 -6.56 1.00
CA LYS A 232 -19.76 -6.49 0.66
C LYS A 232 -20.25 -7.74 -0.06
N ALA A 233 -21.51 -8.09 0.20
CA ALA A 233 -22.22 -9.10 -0.56
C ALA A 233 -22.08 -8.84 -2.06
N GLY A 234 -21.88 -9.90 -2.85
CA GLY A 234 -21.67 -9.81 -4.30
C GLY A 234 -20.26 -9.38 -4.72
N THR A 235 -19.31 -9.15 -3.79
CA THR A 235 -17.92 -8.85 -4.12
C THR A 235 -17.25 -9.99 -4.91
N TYR A 236 -17.56 -11.24 -4.56
CA TYR A 236 -17.11 -12.44 -5.26
C TYR A 236 -18.31 -13.37 -5.49
N LYS A 237 -18.19 -14.25 -6.49
CA LYS A 237 -19.20 -15.26 -6.76
C LYS A 237 -19.41 -16.16 -5.55
N GLY A 238 -20.68 -16.33 -5.14
CA GLY A 238 -21.06 -17.17 -4.00
C GLY A 238 -20.86 -16.52 -2.61
N ILE A 239 -20.44 -15.25 -2.56
CA ILE A 239 -20.41 -14.46 -1.34
C ILE A 239 -21.64 -13.55 -1.34
N ASP A 240 -22.75 -14.05 -0.82
CA ASP A 240 -24.08 -13.43 -0.90
C ASP A 240 -24.44 -12.58 0.34
N GLU A 241 -23.59 -12.59 1.36
CA GLU A 241 -23.75 -11.80 2.59
C GLU A 241 -22.51 -10.92 2.83
N ASP A 242 -22.72 -9.82 3.57
CA ASP A 242 -21.63 -8.96 4.05
C ASP A 242 -20.74 -9.72 5.02
N VAL A 243 -19.42 -9.71 4.79
CA VAL A 243 -18.44 -10.36 5.65
C VAL A 243 -17.68 -9.31 6.46
N LYS A 244 -17.93 -9.28 7.78
CA LYS A 244 -17.18 -8.42 8.71
C LYS A 244 -15.74 -8.93 8.85
N THR A 245 -14.78 -8.02 8.80
CA THR A 245 -13.36 -8.32 8.96
C THR A 245 -12.60 -7.09 9.44
N VAL A 246 -11.30 -7.21 9.56
CA VAL A 246 -10.40 -6.07 9.74
C VAL A 246 -9.63 -5.80 8.45
N GLY A 247 -9.05 -4.62 8.35
CA GLY A 247 -8.22 -4.23 7.24
C GLY A 247 -7.11 -3.28 7.67
N VAL A 248 -6.19 -3.05 6.76
CA VAL A 248 -5.13 -2.04 6.87
C VAL A 248 -5.21 -1.10 5.67
N LYS A 249 -4.77 0.13 5.83
CA LYS A 249 -4.67 1.06 4.70
C LYS A 249 -3.36 0.83 3.96
N ALA A 250 -3.40 0.76 2.64
CA ALA A 250 -2.21 0.94 1.82
C ALA A 250 -1.87 2.43 1.81
N VAL A 251 -0.70 2.80 2.32
CA VAL A 251 -0.27 4.20 2.49
C VAL A 251 0.93 4.48 1.60
N LEU A 252 0.84 5.51 0.78
CA LEU A 252 2.00 6.08 0.11
C LEU A 252 2.76 6.93 1.12
N VAL A 253 4.04 6.61 1.29
CA VAL A 253 4.96 7.34 2.15
C VAL A 253 6.14 7.87 1.37
N ALA A 254 6.73 8.95 1.85
CA ALA A 254 7.89 9.60 1.23
C ALA A 254 9.02 9.79 2.24
N SER A 255 10.25 9.83 1.74
CA SER A 255 11.38 10.30 2.53
C SER A 255 11.13 11.76 2.95
N GLN A 256 11.33 12.08 4.23
CA GLN A 256 11.21 13.45 4.73
C GLN A 256 12.10 14.46 4.00
N LYS A 257 13.15 13.98 3.31
CA LYS A 257 14.11 14.82 2.58
C LYS A 257 13.65 15.17 1.15
N MET A 258 12.55 14.59 0.68
CA MET A 258 12.02 14.93 -0.64
C MET A 258 11.61 16.40 -0.68
N ASP A 259 11.76 16.98 -1.86
CA ASP A 259 11.33 18.34 -2.11
C ASP A 259 9.81 18.48 -1.92
N SER A 260 9.38 19.57 -1.25
CA SER A 260 7.97 19.78 -0.92
C SER A 260 7.09 19.98 -2.14
N ASP A 261 7.58 20.69 -3.16
CA ASP A 261 6.78 20.93 -4.38
C ASP A 261 6.60 19.62 -5.15
N THR A 262 7.66 18.79 -5.20
CA THR A 262 7.60 17.46 -5.80
C THR A 262 6.55 16.57 -5.12
N VAL A 263 6.51 16.53 -3.79
CA VAL A 263 5.53 15.71 -3.06
C VAL A 263 4.12 16.31 -3.18
N ALA A 264 3.99 17.64 -3.21
CA ALA A 264 2.70 18.30 -3.46
C ALA A 264 2.12 17.91 -4.82
N ASP A 265 2.94 17.94 -5.87
CA ASP A 265 2.52 17.54 -7.23
C ASP A 265 2.13 16.05 -7.30
N ILE A 266 2.89 15.15 -6.64
CA ILE A 266 2.52 13.73 -6.57
C ILE A 266 1.21 13.56 -5.81
N THR A 267 1.04 14.27 -4.69
CA THR A 267 -0.23 14.22 -3.93
C THR A 267 -1.39 14.69 -4.81
N LYS A 268 -1.23 15.81 -5.50
CA LYS A 268 -2.21 16.31 -6.46
C LYS A 268 -2.56 15.30 -7.54
N MET A 269 -1.55 14.67 -8.13
CA MET A 269 -1.70 13.64 -9.17
C MET A 269 -2.58 12.46 -8.70
N LEU A 270 -2.45 12.01 -7.45
CA LEU A 270 -3.28 10.92 -6.92
C LEU A 270 -4.78 11.22 -6.98
N PHE A 271 -5.17 12.48 -6.84
CA PHE A 271 -6.57 12.90 -6.83
C PHE A 271 -7.07 13.34 -8.21
N GLU A 272 -6.27 14.09 -8.97
CA GLU A 272 -6.66 14.58 -10.30
C GLU A 272 -6.65 13.47 -11.35
N GLU A 273 -5.70 12.51 -11.27
CA GLU A 273 -5.61 11.38 -12.21
C GLU A 273 -6.30 10.11 -11.70
N ASN A 274 -7.15 10.24 -10.68
CA ASN A 274 -7.80 9.11 -10.03
C ASN A 274 -8.61 8.23 -11.00
N ASP A 275 -9.20 8.80 -12.05
CA ASP A 275 -9.92 8.04 -13.06
C ASP A 275 -8.99 7.10 -13.86
N GLN A 276 -7.75 7.52 -14.12
CA GLN A 276 -6.74 6.65 -14.74
C GLN A 276 -6.30 5.56 -13.78
N ILE A 277 -6.10 5.90 -12.50
CA ILE A 277 -5.75 4.94 -11.46
C ILE A 277 -6.87 3.90 -11.31
N LYS A 278 -8.13 4.33 -11.23
CA LYS A 278 -9.30 3.44 -11.07
C LYS A 278 -9.54 2.50 -12.25
N LYS A 279 -9.13 2.85 -13.45
CA LYS A 279 -9.19 1.93 -14.60
C LYS A 279 -8.37 0.65 -14.37
N ARG A 280 -7.28 0.75 -13.61
CA ARG A 280 -6.43 -0.40 -13.28
C ARG A 280 -6.70 -0.96 -11.88
N ILE A 281 -7.09 -0.09 -10.95
CA ILE A 281 -7.30 -0.42 -9.52
C ILE A 281 -8.64 0.16 -9.11
N SER A 282 -9.73 -0.57 -9.38
CA SER A 282 -11.12 -0.09 -9.26
C SER A 282 -11.50 0.38 -7.85
N PHE A 283 -10.84 -0.15 -6.83
CA PHE A 283 -11.05 0.18 -5.42
C PHE A 283 -10.09 1.27 -4.90
N ALA A 284 -9.26 1.89 -5.76
CA ALA A 284 -8.46 3.06 -5.36
C ALA A 284 -9.39 4.17 -4.85
N ASN A 285 -8.98 4.80 -3.75
CA ASN A 285 -9.81 5.79 -3.07
C ASN A 285 -9.31 7.21 -3.38
N ASN A 286 -10.22 8.12 -3.63
CA ASN A 286 -9.95 9.55 -3.85
C ASN A 286 -10.66 10.46 -2.85
N ASP A 287 -11.20 9.91 -1.77
CA ASP A 287 -11.74 10.71 -0.67
C ASP A 287 -10.58 11.23 0.18
N THR A 288 -10.48 12.55 0.29
CA THR A 288 -9.42 13.21 1.07
C THR A 288 -9.49 12.86 2.55
N LYS A 289 -10.69 12.64 3.09
CA LYS A 289 -10.86 12.18 4.47
C LYS A 289 -10.26 10.78 4.64
N PHE A 290 -10.57 9.84 3.75
CA PHE A 290 -9.96 8.50 3.79
C PHE A 290 -8.44 8.57 3.69
N ALA A 291 -7.94 9.43 2.80
CA ALA A 291 -6.51 9.57 2.52
C ALA A 291 -5.71 10.14 3.71
N THR A 292 -6.37 10.89 4.59
CA THR A 292 -5.69 11.61 5.68
C THR A 292 -6.09 11.15 7.10
N ASP A 293 -7.24 10.50 7.26
CA ASP A 293 -7.76 10.13 8.58
C ASP A 293 -7.00 8.95 9.18
N ASN A 294 -6.64 9.06 10.46
CA ASN A 294 -5.99 7.99 11.23
C ASN A 294 -4.77 7.35 10.54
N ILE A 295 -3.87 8.14 9.99
CA ILE A 295 -2.61 7.64 9.45
C ILE A 295 -1.54 7.64 10.55
N PRO A 296 -0.91 6.49 10.89
CA PRO A 296 0.01 6.38 12.02
C PRO A 296 1.39 6.98 11.72
N CYS A 297 1.44 8.12 11.05
CA CYS A 297 2.65 8.82 10.66
C CYS A 297 2.35 10.29 10.38
N ALA A 298 3.25 11.19 10.77
CA ALA A 298 3.15 12.59 10.39
C ALA A 298 3.21 12.78 8.87
N PHE A 299 2.48 13.76 8.34
CA PHE A 299 2.42 14.04 6.93
C PHE A 299 3.68 14.77 6.40
N HIS A 300 3.99 14.53 5.12
CA HIS A 300 5.02 15.29 4.42
C HIS A 300 4.55 16.72 4.14
N LYS A 301 5.47 17.70 4.26
CA LYS A 301 5.16 19.13 4.01
C LYS A 301 4.44 19.37 2.69
N GLY A 302 4.87 18.71 1.62
CA GLY A 302 4.24 18.83 0.31
C GLY A 302 2.81 18.31 0.32
N ALA A 303 2.54 17.19 0.98
CA ALA A 303 1.18 16.67 1.14
C ALA A 303 0.31 17.67 1.92
N VAL A 304 0.83 18.23 3.03
CA VAL A 304 0.16 19.27 3.81
C VAL A 304 -0.20 20.50 2.95
N VAL A 305 0.73 20.95 2.11
CA VAL A 305 0.48 22.08 1.19
C VAL A 305 -0.68 21.77 0.26
N TYR A 306 -0.70 20.60 -0.37
CA TYR A 306 -1.79 20.21 -1.26
C TYR A 306 -3.13 20.11 -0.53
N TYR A 307 -3.23 19.34 0.55
CA TYR A 307 -4.48 19.16 1.27
C TYR A 307 -5.06 20.46 1.78
N ASN A 308 -4.24 21.33 2.34
CA ASN A 308 -4.70 22.66 2.78
C ASN A 308 -5.18 23.53 1.62
N SER A 309 -4.58 23.41 0.43
CA SER A 309 -4.99 24.17 -0.77
C SER A 309 -6.39 23.79 -1.27
N ILE A 310 -6.84 22.57 -0.99
CA ILE A 310 -8.18 22.06 -1.36
C ILE A 310 -9.17 22.08 -0.18
N GLY A 311 -8.80 22.69 0.95
CA GLY A 311 -9.68 22.85 2.11
C GLY A 311 -9.72 21.67 3.08
N THR A 312 -8.86 20.66 2.90
CA THR A 312 -8.67 19.55 3.87
C THR A 312 -7.58 19.98 4.85
N ALA A 313 -7.98 20.45 6.03
CA ALA A 313 -7.03 20.95 7.03
C ALA A 313 -6.27 19.80 7.68
N ILE A 314 -4.97 19.71 7.41
CA ILE A 314 -4.03 18.83 8.10
C ILE A 314 -2.76 19.60 8.45
N THR A 315 -1.97 19.09 9.39
CA THR A 315 -0.68 19.67 9.78
C THR A 315 0.45 18.64 9.60
N GLU A 316 1.71 19.09 9.65
CA GLU A 316 2.86 18.18 9.64
C GLU A 316 2.89 17.28 10.90
N GLU A 317 2.25 17.73 11.96
CA GLU A 317 2.21 17.05 13.26
C GLU A 317 1.00 16.14 13.43
N ASP A 318 0.05 16.15 12.46
CA ASP A 318 -1.12 15.28 12.52
C ASP A 318 -0.67 13.82 12.59
N LYS A 319 -0.74 13.33 13.79
CA LYS A 319 -0.46 11.96 14.23
C LYS A 319 -1.72 11.41 14.83
N ILE A 320 -1.80 10.11 14.81
CA ILE A 320 -2.70 9.43 15.74
C ILE A 320 -2.24 9.70 17.16
#